data_5ae50452e8aedf45331e7eae235b5f93
#
_entry.id   5ae50452e8aedf45331e7eae235b5f93
#
_cell.length_a   1.000
_cell.length_b   1.000
_cell.length_c   1.000
_cell.angle_alpha   90.00
_cell.angle_beta   90.00
_cell.angle_gamma   90.00
#
_symmetry.space_group_name_H-M   'P 1'
#
loop_
_entity.id
_entity.type
_entity.pdbx_description
1 polymer ?
#
loop_
_entity_poly.entity_id
_entity_poly.type
_entity_poly.pdbx_seq_one_letter_code
_entity_poly.pdbx_strand_id
1 'polypeptide(L)'
;MRFSPKRVDRGTALLVECMKTEDGDKVLDLGCGYGVLGIVAARRARCKVVMTEINARAAALARRNLELNGVEGEVREGNLYEPLTHETFDTIICNLPMSAGLRHVFEIIDGAKGHLREHGSLQVVVRKGSGRVEKRMFEAFGNVETVAKRGGYRVLVSKMPG
;
A
#
# COMPACT_ATOMS: atom_id res chain seq x y z
N MET A 1 11.73 -14.10 6.25
CA MET A 1 11.27 -13.70 4.91
C MET A 1 12.41 -13.48 3.96
N ARG A 2 12.18 -13.74 2.69
CA ARG A 2 13.19 -13.57 1.66
C ARG A 2 12.67 -12.62 0.57
N PHE A 3 13.51 -11.67 0.16
CA PHE A 3 13.18 -10.75 -0.91
C PHE A 3 14.35 -10.61 -1.87
N SER A 4 14.05 -10.40 -3.14
CA SER A 4 15.02 -10.06 -4.16
C SER A 4 14.55 -8.77 -4.84
N PRO A 5 15.35 -7.67 -4.77
CA PRO A 5 16.61 -7.57 -4.05
C PRO A 5 16.42 -7.62 -2.52
N LYS A 6 17.49 -7.93 -1.79
CA LYS A 6 17.44 -8.20 -0.34
C LYS A 6 17.17 -6.97 0.54
N ARG A 7 17.34 -5.77 0.02
CA ARG A 7 17.28 -4.54 0.80
C ARG A 7 15.89 -3.91 0.75
N VAL A 8 15.27 -3.78 1.92
CA VAL A 8 13.99 -3.09 2.10
C VAL A 8 14.28 -1.63 2.45
N ASP A 9 13.64 -0.67 1.77
CA ASP A 9 13.84 0.74 2.10
C ASP A 9 13.21 1.10 3.47
N ARG A 10 13.68 2.21 4.03
CA ARG A 10 13.28 2.66 5.38
C ARG A 10 11.79 2.98 5.51
N GLY A 11 11.20 3.57 4.49
CA GLY A 11 9.78 3.88 4.49
C GLY A 11 8.93 2.62 4.51
N THR A 12 9.25 1.68 3.65
CA THR A 12 8.59 0.38 3.63
C THR A 12 8.74 -0.35 4.96
N ALA A 13 9.94 -0.33 5.56
CA ALA A 13 10.17 -0.95 6.87
C ALA A 13 9.30 -0.33 7.96
N LEU A 14 9.15 0.99 7.96
CA LEU A 14 8.29 1.66 8.94
C LEU A 14 6.82 1.29 8.75
N LEU A 15 6.34 1.27 7.51
CA LEU A 15 4.94 0.88 7.24
C LEU A 15 4.69 -0.58 7.62
N VAL A 16 5.64 -1.46 7.36
CA VAL A 16 5.58 -2.87 7.79
C VAL A 16 5.35 -2.98 9.30
N GLU A 17 6.04 -2.17 10.10
CA GLU A 17 5.86 -2.18 11.56
C GLU A 17 4.50 -1.68 12.00
N CYS A 18 3.93 -0.73 11.28
CA CYS A 18 2.75 0.02 11.72
C CYS A 18 1.44 -0.45 11.08
N MET A 19 1.51 -1.06 9.89
CA MET A 19 0.29 -1.43 9.17
C MET A 19 -0.54 -2.45 9.95
N LYS A 20 -1.85 -2.28 9.86
CA LYS A 20 -2.82 -3.15 10.54
C LYS A 20 -3.69 -3.85 9.50
N THR A 21 -3.69 -5.17 9.56
CA THR A 21 -4.55 -6.02 8.75
C THR A 21 -5.13 -7.11 9.65
N GLU A 22 -6.32 -7.57 9.34
CA GLU A 22 -7.02 -8.59 10.11
C GLU A 22 -7.20 -9.86 9.27
N ASP A 23 -7.40 -10.99 9.94
CA ASP A 23 -7.70 -12.25 9.27
C ASP A 23 -8.98 -12.11 8.44
N GLY A 24 -8.89 -12.55 7.18
CA GLY A 24 -10.01 -12.47 6.26
C GLY A 24 -10.02 -11.19 5.42
N ASP A 25 -9.16 -10.22 5.71
CA ASP A 25 -9.07 -8.99 4.94
C ASP A 25 -8.65 -9.25 3.50
N LYS A 26 -9.18 -8.44 2.60
CA LYS A 26 -8.68 -8.30 1.24
C LYS A 26 -7.81 -7.05 1.20
N VAL A 27 -6.54 -7.23 0.87
CA VAL A 27 -5.51 -6.19 0.94
C VAL A 27 -4.98 -5.88 -0.45
N LEU A 28 -4.87 -4.59 -0.77
CA LEU A 28 -4.24 -4.11 -1.97
C LEU A 28 -2.88 -3.47 -1.63
N ASP A 29 -1.82 -3.98 -2.24
CA ASP A 29 -0.49 -3.36 -2.22
C ASP A 29 -0.34 -2.58 -3.52
N LEU A 30 -0.56 -1.27 -3.46
CA LEU A 30 -0.63 -0.41 -4.63
C LEU A 30 0.77 0.13 -5.00
N GLY A 31 1.19 -0.12 -6.25
CA GLY A 31 2.54 0.21 -6.67
C GLY A 31 3.55 -0.61 -5.89
N CYS A 32 3.37 -1.91 -5.90
CA CYS A 32 4.00 -2.82 -4.93
C CYS A 32 5.52 -2.95 -5.02
N GLY A 33 6.14 -2.48 -6.09
CA GLY A 33 7.55 -2.77 -6.33
C GLY A 33 7.77 -4.28 -6.38
N TYR A 34 8.67 -4.80 -5.57
CA TYR A 34 8.91 -6.25 -5.50
C TYR A 34 8.09 -6.96 -4.40
N GLY A 35 7.08 -6.28 -3.84
CA GLY A 35 6.01 -6.95 -3.11
C GLY A 35 6.16 -7.08 -1.60
N VAL A 36 7.06 -6.36 -0.97
CA VAL A 36 7.33 -6.48 0.47
C VAL A 36 6.07 -6.31 1.33
N LEU A 37 5.34 -5.22 1.12
CA LEU A 37 4.18 -4.90 1.96
C LEU A 37 3.09 -5.96 1.86
N GLY A 38 2.72 -6.36 0.66
CA GLY A 38 1.69 -7.37 0.44
C GLY A 38 2.08 -8.74 0.99
N ILE A 39 3.34 -9.12 0.83
CA ILE A 39 3.84 -10.41 1.34
C ILE A 39 3.83 -10.42 2.86
N VAL A 40 4.24 -9.34 3.50
CA VAL A 40 4.20 -9.23 4.97
C VAL A 40 2.76 -9.32 5.47
N ALA A 41 1.83 -8.61 4.82
CA ALA A 41 0.41 -8.66 5.15
C ALA A 41 -0.11 -10.11 5.08
N ALA A 42 0.20 -10.82 4.00
CA ALA A 42 -0.22 -12.20 3.80
C ALA A 42 0.37 -13.17 4.82
N ARG A 43 1.54 -12.86 5.38
CA ARG A 43 2.17 -13.73 6.39
C ARG A 43 1.71 -13.44 7.81
N ARG A 44 1.33 -12.20 8.12
CA ARG A 44 0.90 -11.80 9.46
C ARG A 44 -0.55 -12.17 9.77
N ALA A 45 -1.39 -12.13 8.76
CA ALA A 45 -2.81 -12.41 8.88
C ALA A 45 -3.24 -13.23 7.67
N ARG A 46 -4.37 -13.92 7.79
CA ARG A 46 -4.92 -14.69 6.66
C ARG A 46 -5.63 -13.76 5.68
N CYS A 47 -4.83 -12.98 4.96
CA CYS A 47 -5.32 -11.99 4.00
C CYS A 47 -5.29 -12.53 2.58
N LYS A 48 -6.22 -12.05 1.77
CA LYS A 48 -6.15 -12.17 0.32
C LYS A 48 -5.44 -10.93 -0.19
N VAL A 49 -4.34 -11.10 -0.89
CA VAL A 49 -3.50 -9.98 -1.32
C VAL A 49 -3.50 -9.85 -2.84
N VAL A 50 -3.80 -8.64 -3.30
CA VAL A 50 -3.64 -8.23 -4.69
C VAL A 50 -2.60 -7.12 -4.72
N MET A 51 -1.69 -7.18 -5.66
CA MET A 51 -0.64 -6.20 -5.86
C MET A 51 -0.73 -5.63 -7.27
N THR A 52 -0.55 -4.32 -7.42
CA THR A 52 -0.45 -3.71 -8.74
C THR A 52 0.91 -3.04 -8.91
N GLU A 53 1.50 -3.15 -10.09
CA GLU A 53 2.79 -2.59 -10.40
C GLU A 53 2.88 -2.30 -11.91
N ILE A 54 3.27 -1.06 -12.26
CA ILE A 54 3.39 -0.65 -13.66
C ILE A 54 4.67 -1.15 -14.32
N ASN A 55 5.73 -1.34 -13.54
CA ASN A 55 7.01 -1.81 -14.05
C ASN A 55 7.02 -3.34 -14.18
N ALA A 56 7.16 -3.84 -15.41
CA ALA A 56 7.10 -5.27 -15.69
C ALA A 56 8.17 -6.08 -14.93
N ARG A 57 9.38 -5.52 -14.81
CA ARG A 57 10.47 -6.19 -14.07
C ARG A 57 10.15 -6.30 -12.58
N ALA A 58 9.66 -5.22 -11.98
CA ALA A 58 9.27 -5.22 -10.58
C ALA A 58 8.10 -6.18 -10.33
N ALA A 59 7.11 -6.19 -11.20
CA ALA A 59 5.99 -7.13 -11.11
C ALA A 59 6.46 -8.59 -11.17
N ALA A 60 7.40 -8.91 -12.04
CA ALA A 60 7.99 -10.25 -12.13
C ALA A 60 8.72 -10.63 -10.83
N LEU A 61 9.46 -9.68 -10.25
CA LEU A 61 10.13 -9.89 -8.97
C LEU A 61 9.12 -10.09 -7.83
N ALA A 62 8.03 -9.35 -7.82
CA ALA A 62 6.98 -9.52 -6.83
C ALA A 62 6.37 -10.93 -6.90
N ARG A 63 6.09 -11.43 -8.09
CA ARG A 63 5.59 -12.81 -8.29
C ARG A 63 6.59 -13.83 -7.76
N ARG A 64 7.87 -13.65 -8.06
CA ARG A 64 8.92 -14.52 -7.55
C ARG A 64 9.00 -14.49 -6.04
N ASN A 65 8.90 -13.31 -5.44
CA ASN A 65 8.95 -13.16 -3.98
C ASN A 65 7.73 -13.81 -3.31
N LEU A 66 6.56 -13.78 -3.92
CA LEU A 66 5.40 -14.54 -3.42
C LEU A 66 5.73 -16.03 -3.34
N GLU A 67 6.28 -16.59 -4.40
CA GLU A 67 6.68 -18.00 -4.44
C GLU A 67 7.74 -18.32 -3.39
N LEU A 68 8.79 -17.49 -3.28
CA LEU A 68 9.88 -17.68 -2.32
C LEU A 68 9.40 -17.68 -0.87
N ASN A 69 8.33 -16.97 -0.58
CA ASN A 69 7.78 -16.87 0.77
C ASN A 69 6.58 -17.81 1.00
N GLY A 70 6.20 -18.59 0.00
CA GLY A 70 5.13 -19.56 0.10
C GLY A 70 3.78 -18.94 0.45
N VAL A 71 3.51 -17.72 0.00
CA VAL A 71 2.23 -17.04 0.25
C VAL A 71 1.41 -16.93 -1.02
N GLU A 72 0.10 -16.98 -0.86
CA GLU A 72 -0.82 -16.76 -1.95
C GLU A 72 -1.04 -15.26 -2.17
N GLY A 73 -1.04 -14.87 -3.41
CA GLY A 73 -1.28 -13.48 -3.80
C GLY A 73 -1.31 -13.38 -5.31
N GLU A 74 -1.80 -12.26 -5.79
CA GLU A 74 -1.92 -11.99 -7.21
C GLU A 74 -1.21 -10.68 -7.54
N VAL A 75 -0.36 -10.68 -8.55
CA VAL A 75 0.33 -9.48 -9.04
C VAL A 75 -0.22 -9.15 -10.42
N ARG A 76 -0.74 -7.93 -10.57
CA ARG A 76 -1.25 -7.44 -11.85
C ARG A 76 -0.40 -6.27 -12.35
N GLU A 77 0.09 -6.37 -13.56
CA GLU A 77 0.76 -5.25 -14.21
C GLU A 77 -0.25 -4.20 -14.62
N GLY A 78 0.05 -2.95 -14.33
CA GLY A 78 -0.77 -1.84 -14.73
C GLY A 78 -0.56 -0.62 -13.86
N ASN A 79 -1.13 0.49 -14.28
CA ASN A 79 -0.99 1.76 -13.59
C ASN A 79 -2.04 1.88 -12.48
N LEU A 80 -1.59 1.92 -11.24
CA LEU A 80 -2.42 2.15 -10.06
C LEU A 80 -3.66 1.25 -10.01
N TYR A 81 -4.86 1.85 -10.10
CA TYR A 81 -6.14 1.14 -9.97
C TYR A 81 -6.68 0.57 -11.27
N GLU A 82 -6.04 0.86 -12.41
CA GLU A 82 -6.53 0.41 -13.72
C GLU A 82 -6.79 -1.10 -13.82
N PRO A 83 -5.91 -1.98 -13.30
CA PRO A 83 -6.15 -3.42 -13.40
C PRO A 83 -7.23 -3.95 -12.47
N LEU A 84 -7.83 -3.11 -11.65
CA LEU A 84 -8.71 -3.54 -10.56
C LEU A 84 -10.21 -3.42 -10.86
N THR A 85 -10.57 -2.69 -11.88
CA THR A 85 -11.97 -2.45 -12.30
C THR A 85 -12.85 -2.01 -11.13
N HIS A 86 -13.77 -2.84 -10.65
CA HIS A 86 -14.68 -2.52 -9.55
C HIS A 86 -14.32 -3.24 -8.24
N GLU A 87 -13.13 -3.79 -8.15
CA GLU A 87 -12.72 -4.51 -6.94
C GLU A 87 -12.57 -3.56 -5.75
N THR A 88 -13.00 -4.06 -4.59
CA THR A 88 -12.89 -3.32 -3.33
C THR A 88 -12.07 -4.11 -2.31
N PHE A 89 -11.47 -3.37 -1.39
CA PHE A 89 -10.53 -3.92 -0.42
C PHE A 89 -10.84 -3.41 0.99
N ASP A 90 -10.47 -4.18 1.98
CA ASP A 90 -10.54 -3.75 3.37
C ASP A 90 -9.39 -2.80 3.71
N THR A 91 -8.23 -3.02 3.10
CA THR A 91 -7.04 -2.21 3.34
C THR A 91 -6.31 -1.98 2.03
N ILE A 92 -5.92 -0.72 1.81
CA ILE A 92 -4.99 -0.34 0.73
C ILE A 92 -3.72 0.16 1.41
N ILE A 93 -2.59 -0.45 1.06
CA ILE A 93 -1.27 -0.06 1.58
C ILE A 93 -0.40 0.45 0.44
N CYS A 94 0.33 1.52 0.68
CA CYS A 94 1.16 2.13 -0.34
C CYS A 94 2.35 2.89 0.26
N ASN A 95 3.53 2.62 -0.27
CA ASN A 95 4.67 3.51 -0.07
C ASN A 95 4.55 4.59 -1.14
N LEU A 96 4.15 5.81 -0.74
CA LEU A 96 3.84 6.87 -1.70
C LEU A 96 5.07 7.31 -2.49
N PRO A 97 5.00 7.26 -3.83
CA PRO A 97 6.14 7.61 -4.69
C PRO A 97 6.24 9.12 -4.88
N MET A 98 6.74 9.84 -3.87
CA MET A 98 6.83 11.30 -3.90
C MET A 98 7.66 11.83 -5.08
N SER A 99 8.65 11.07 -5.53
CA SER A 99 9.46 11.42 -6.71
C SER A 99 8.67 11.46 -8.02
N ALA A 100 7.52 10.78 -8.06
CA ALA A 100 6.64 10.80 -9.24
C ALA A 100 5.79 12.06 -9.33
N GLY A 101 5.80 12.92 -8.31
CA GLY A 101 5.07 14.18 -8.25
C GLY A 101 3.75 14.09 -7.50
N LEU A 102 3.30 15.23 -6.97
CA LEU A 102 2.09 15.32 -6.16
C LEU A 102 0.82 14.90 -6.91
N ARG A 103 0.74 15.18 -8.20
CA ARG A 103 -0.42 14.78 -9.01
C ARG A 103 -0.63 13.26 -8.96
N HIS A 104 0.45 12.52 -9.11
CA HIS A 104 0.40 11.06 -9.05
C HIS A 104 0.01 10.57 -7.65
N VAL A 105 0.59 11.17 -6.62
CA VAL A 105 0.26 10.87 -5.22
C VAL A 105 -1.21 11.16 -4.93
N PHE A 106 -1.74 12.27 -5.42
CA PHE A 106 -3.16 12.63 -5.23
C PHE A 106 -4.11 11.66 -5.97
N GLU A 107 -3.72 11.14 -7.12
CA GLU A 107 -4.48 10.09 -7.81
C GLU A 107 -4.58 8.83 -6.95
N ILE A 108 -3.51 8.48 -6.24
CA ILE A 108 -3.51 7.34 -5.32
C ILE A 108 -4.52 7.57 -4.18
N ILE A 109 -4.47 8.73 -3.57
CA ILE A 109 -5.33 9.06 -2.41
C ILE A 109 -6.81 9.13 -2.84
N ASP A 110 -7.09 9.86 -3.89
CA ASP A 110 -8.48 10.07 -4.35
C ASP A 110 -9.10 8.78 -4.88
N GLY A 111 -8.32 7.99 -5.61
CA GLY A 111 -8.80 6.72 -6.16
C GLY A 111 -9.06 5.66 -5.11
N ALA A 112 -8.42 5.75 -3.95
CA ALA A 112 -8.60 4.77 -2.88
C ALA A 112 -10.05 4.68 -2.41
N LYS A 113 -10.78 5.78 -2.39
CA LYS A 113 -12.18 5.80 -1.96
C LYS A 113 -13.06 4.86 -2.80
N GLY A 114 -12.82 4.82 -4.10
CA GLY A 114 -13.58 3.95 -5.02
C GLY A 114 -13.24 2.47 -4.87
N HIS A 115 -12.20 2.14 -4.15
CA HIS A 115 -11.71 0.76 -3.98
C HIS A 115 -11.64 0.30 -2.53
N LEU A 116 -12.21 1.06 -1.60
CA LEU A 116 -12.28 0.67 -0.19
C LEU A 116 -13.71 0.29 0.20
N ARG A 117 -13.81 -0.74 1.00
CA ARG A 117 -15.06 -1.17 1.65
C ARG A 117 -15.39 -0.26 2.83
N GLU A 118 -16.62 -0.35 3.33
CA GLU A 118 -17.00 0.27 4.60
C GLU A 118 -16.01 -0.13 5.69
N HIS A 119 -15.62 0.81 6.53
CA HIS A 119 -14.62 0.63 7.60
C HIS A 119 -13.20 0.32 7.10
N GLY A 120 -13.01 0.27 5.80
CA GLY A 120 -11.70 0.04 5.22
C GLY A 120 -10.75 1.22 5.44
N SER A 121 -9.45 1.00 5.26
CA SER A 121 -8.43 2.01 5.49
C SER A 121 -7.41 2.12 4.37
N LEU A 122 -6.94 3.36 4.17
CA LEU A 122 -5.75 3.65 3.37
C LEU A 122 -4.59 3.88 4.34
N GLN A 123 -3.56 3.08 4.25
CA GLN A 123 -2.37 3.16 5.11
C GLN A 123 -1.16 3.41 4.24
N VAL A 124 -0.53 4.55 4.43
CA VAL A 124 0.57 4.98 3.56
C VAL A 124 1.79 5.38 4.38
N VAL A 125 2.96 5.28 3.76
CA VAL A 125 4.17 5.89 4.27
C VAL A 125 4.63 6.95 3.28
N VAL A 126 5.10 8.07 3.81
CA VAL A 126 5.52 9.22 3.02
C VAL A 126 6.76 9.86 3.64
N ARG A 127 7.63 10.40 2.80
CA ARG A 127 8.81 11.14 3.27
C ARG A 127 8.42 12.47 3.91
N LYS A 128 9.35 13.01 4.68
CA LYS A 128 9.27 14.34 5.29
C LYS A 128 8.87 15.41 4.26
N GLY A 129 8.08 16.38 4.65
CA GLY A 129 7.50 17.38 3.75
C GLY A 129 6.09 17.00 3.31
N SER A 130 5.46 16.10 4.03
CA SER A 130 4.20 15.44 3.71
C SER A 130 2.93 16.24 4.04
N GLY A 131 3.03 17.53 4.42
CA GLY A 131 1.86 18.32 4.80
C GLY A 131 0.74 18.33 3.77
N ARG A 132 1.10 18.38 2.49
CA ARG A 132 0.11 18.33 1.39
C ARG A 132 -0.57 16.97 1.27
N VAL A 133 0.15 15.90 1.56
CA VAL A 133 -0.40 14.54 1.55
C VAL A 133 -1.41 14.37 2.68
N GLU A 134 -1.03 14.78 3.88
CA GLU A 134 -1.91 14.74 5.06
C GLU A 134 -3.18 15.55 4.83
N LYS A 135 -3.05 16.76 4.31
CA LYS A 135 -4.17 17.61 3.95
C LYS A 135 -5.09 16.94 2.93
N ARG A 136 -4.51 16.35 1.88
CA ARG A 136 -5.30 15.67 0.84
C ARG A 136 -6.05 14.47 1.39
N MET A 137 -5.41 13.68 2.24
CA MET A 137 -6.07 12.54 2.89
C MET A 137 -7.24 13.01 3.76
N PHE A 138 -7.05 14.08 4.52
CA PHE A 138 -8.14 14.66 5.32
C PHE A 138 -9.29 15.16 4.42
N GLU A 139 -8.99 15.86 3.35
CA GLU A 139 -10.01 16.33 2.41
C GLU A 139 -10.79 15.19 1.77
N ALA A 140 -10.08 14.11 1.39
CA ALA A 140 -10.68 12.96 0.73
C ALA A 140 -11.54 12.11 1.66
N PHE A 141 -11.07 11.86 2.89
CA PHE A 141 -11.68 10.90 3.82
C PHE A 141 -12.38 11.52 5.03
N GLY A 142 -12.15 12.79 5.30
CA GLY A 142 -12.66 13.46 6.50
C GLY A 142 -11.87 13.15 7.77
N ASN A 143 -10.82 12.34 7.66
CA ASN A 143 -9.95 12.00 8.78
C ASN A 143 -8.56 11.60 8.27
N VAL A 144 -7.55 11.84 9.09
CA VAL A 144 -6.20 11.34 8.90
C VAL A 144 -5.50 11.28 10.24
N GLU A 145 -4.76 10.21 10.48
CA GLU A 145 -3.99 10.01 11.70
C GLU A 145 -2.53 9.76 11.34
N THR A 146 -1.60 10.43 12.01
CA THR A 146 -0.18 10.09 11.94
C THR A 146 0.09 9.02 13.00
N VAL A 147 0.32 7.79 12.56
CA VAL A 147 0.52 6.67 13.50
C VAL A 147 1.97 6.43 13.85
N ALA A 148 2.90 6.94 13.05
CA ALA A 148 4.34 6.82 13.34
C ALA A 148 5.15 7.87 12.59
N LYS A 149 6.31 8.21 13.17
CA LYS A 149 7.33 9.09 12.56
C LYS A 149 8.69 8.50 12.88
N ARG A 150 9.52 8.33 11.87
CA ARG A 150 10.89 7.86 12.07
C ARG A 150 11.77 8.12 10.84
N GLY A 151 12.96 8.65 11.06
CA GLY A 151 13.96 8.80 10.01
C GLY A 151 13.52 9.64 8.81
N GLY A 152 12.68 10.64 9.02
CA GLY A 152 12.16 11.49 7.94
C GLY A 152 10.94 10.92 7.24
N TYR A 153 10.38 9.82 7.74
CA TYR A 153 9.16 9.20 7.22
C TYR A 153 8.01 9.33 8.20
N ARG A 154 6.79 9.34 7.67
CA ARG A 154 5.55 9.32 8.45
C ARG A 154 4.61 8.25 7.89
N VAL A 155 3.97 7.53 8.78
CA VAL A 155 2.87 6.63 8.41
C VAL A 155 1.55 7.34 8.71
N LEU A 156 0.72 7.46 7.68
CA LEU A 156 -0.58 8.13 7.74
C LEU A 156 -1.68 7.13 7.44
N VAL A 157 -2.77 7.23 8.17
CA VAL A 157 -3.94 6.35 8.00
C VAL A 157 -5.21 7.18 7.89
N SER A 158 -6.02 6.90 6.88
CA SER A 158 -7.39 7.42 6.75
C SER A 158 -8.36 6.26 6.66
N LYS A 159 -9.54 6.43 7.23
CA LYS A 159 -10.56 5.37 7.28
C LYS A 159 -11.83 5.78 6.57
N MET A 160 -12.44 4.81 5.88
CA MET A 160 -13.78 4.96 5.33
C MET A 160 -14.80 4.94 6.47
N PRO A 161 -15.88 5.73 6.37
CA PRO A 161 -16.97 5.64 7.33
C PRO A 161 -17.66 4.27 7.25
N GLY A 162 -18.34 3.93 8.32
CA GLY A 162 -19.18 2.76 8.39
C GLY A 162 -20.61 3.03 7.97
#